data_d2aa774941ec256f25c5c4026c7913aa
#
_entry.id   d2aa774941ec256f25c5c4026c7913aa
#
_cell.length_a   1.000
_cell.length_b   1.000
_cell.length_c   1.000
_cell.angle_alpha   90.00
_cell.angle_beta   90.00
_cell.angle_gamma   90.00
#
_symmetry.space_group_name_H-M   'P 1'
#
loop_
_entity.id
_entity.type
_entity.pdbx_description
1 polymer ?
#
loop_
_entity_poly.entity_id
_entity_poly.type
_entity_poly.pdbx_seq_one_letter_code
_entity_poly.pdbx_strand_id
1 'polypeptide(L)'
;MEGIMKTTAIVLAGGSGSRMNSKVKKQYLLLGEYPVLWYSLAVLEKSSRIDEIILVCGKGEQQQCRALFVDTYGFHKIACVTEGGKERYHSVYEGLKAAGDCDYVLIHDGARPFLDEAMLTRLADALPVWNACVVGMPVKDTIKIANPDTGCVQA
;
A
#
# COMPACT_ATOMS: atom_id res chain seq x y z
N MET A 1 -11.53 -10.66 -28.08
CA MET A 1 -10.86 -11.29 -26.91
C MET A 1 -10.42 -10.14 -26.03
N GLU A 2 -11.13 -9.89 -24.94
CA GLU A 2 -10.63 -8.98 -23.92
C GLU A 2 -9.38 -9.63 -23.32
N GLY A 3 -8.21 -8.98 -23.51
CA GLY A 3 -6.97 -9.44 -22.94
C GLY A 3 -7.10 -9.46 -21.43
N ILE A 4 -6.55 -10.47 -20.76
CA ILE A 4 -6.47 -10.52 -19.29
C ILE A 4 -5.63 -9.32 -18.86
N MET A 5 -6.25 -8.32 -18.25
CA MET A 5 -5.57 -7.11 -17.78
C MET A 5 -4.75 -7.42 -16.53
N LYS A 6 -3.44 -7.17 -16.59
CA LYS A 6 -2.52 -7.40 -15.48
C LYS A 6 -2.56 -6.26 -14.48
N THR A 7 -2.84 -6.57 -13.22
CA THR A 7 -2.84 -5.61 -12.11
C THR A 7 -1.71 -5.90 -11.12
N THR A 8 -0.81 -4.95 -10.93
CA THR A 8 0.30 -5.02 -9.99
C THR A 8 0.00 -4.19 -8.74
N ALA A 9 0.11 -4.79 -7.56
CA ALA A 9 0.01 -4.07 -6.30
C ALA A 9 1.40 -3.59 -5.83
N ILE A 10 1.56 -2.28 -5.63
CA ILE A 10 2.76 -1.68 -5.05
C ILE A 10 2.47 -1.39 -3.56
N VAL A 11 3.09 -2.15 -2.67
CA VAL A 11 2.87 -2.04 -1.22
C VAL A 11 4.02 -1.29 -0.58
N LEU A 12 3.74 -0.10 -0.04
CA LEU A 12 4.74 0.79 0.55
C LEU A 12 4.97 0.44 2.02
N ALA A 13 6.12 -0.12 2.33
CA ALA A 13 6.54 -0.53 3.68
C ALA A 13 7.83 0.16 4.17
N GLY A 14 8.31 1.19 3.45
CA GLY A 14 9.57 1.88 3.76
C GLY A 14 9.50 2.96 4.84
N GLY A 15 8.29 3.30 5.34
CA GLY A 15 8.09 4.39 6.28
C GLY A 15 8.84 4.19 7.61
N SER A 16 9.53 5.24 8.08
CA SER A 16 10.30 5.22 9.34
C SER A 16 9.43 5.17 10.61
N GLY A 17 8.13 5.50 10.51
CA GLY A 17 7.23 5.52 11.67
C GLY A 17 7.62 6.57 12.74
N SER A 18 8.35 7.62 12.39
CA SER A 18 8.95 8.61 13.31
C SER A 18 7.99 9.21 14.35
N ARG A 19 6.69 9.23 14.04
CA ARG A 19 5.63 9.74 14.94
C ARG A 19 5.27 8.80 16.09
N MET A 20 5.69 7.53 16.06
CA MET A 20 5.29 6.53 17.07
C MET A 20 6.33 6.30 18.18
N ASN A 21 7.49 6.96 18.14
CA ASN A 21 8.56 6.81 19.15
C ASN A 21 8.92 5.35 19.50
N SER A 22 8.74 4.43 18.54
CA SER A 22 8.97 2.99 18.68
C SER A 22 10.29 2.59 18.01
N LYS A 23 11.04 1.67 18.66
CA LYS A 23 12.23 1.06 18.04
C LYS A 23 11.89 0.16 16.85
N VAL A 24 10.66 -0.36 16.80
CA VAL A 24 10.15 -1.20 15.71
C VAL A 24 9.31 -0.34 14.79
N LYS A 25 9.53 -0.43 13.48
CA LYS A 25 8.76 0.30 12.50
C LYS A 25 7.31 -0.18 12.51
N LYS A 26 6.35 0.74 12.28
CA LYS A 26 4.90 0.51 12.39
C LYS A 26 4.42 -0.72 11.62
N GLN A 27 4.92 -0.91 10.41
CA GLN A 27 4.52 -2.02 9.54
C GLN A 27 4.93 -3.41 10.06
N TYR A 28 5.94 -3.48 10.95
CA TYR A 28 6.41 -4.72 11.57
C TYR A 28 5.90 -4.92 13.00
N LEU A 29 5.15 -3.96 13.57
CA LEU A 29 4.49 -4.16 14.86
C LEU A 29 3.47 -5.28 14.75
N LEU A 30 3.38 -6.11 15.79
CA LEU A 30 2.38 -7.17 15.84
C LEU A 30 0.98 -6.59 16.11
N LEU A 31 0.02 -7.04 15.34
CA LEU A 31 -1.40 -6.87 15.56
C LEU A 31 -1.99 -8.28 15.73
N GLY A 32 -2.18 -8.69 16.98
CA GLY A 32 -2.42 -10.10 17.28
C GLY A 32 -1.18 -10.95 16.98
N GLU A 33 -1.30 -11.97 16.16
CA GLU A 33 -0.23 -12.93 15.86
C GLU A 33 0.69 -12.50 14.70
N TYR A 34 0.28 -11.51 13.88
CA TYR A 34 0.98 -11.14 12.65
C TYR A 34 1.40 -9.67 12.63
N PRO A 35 2.48 -9.34 11.90
CA PRO A 35 2.84 -7.95 11.63
C PRO A 35 1.70 -7.20 10.93
N VAL A 36 1.55 -5.89 11.20
CA VAL A 36 0.54 -5.04 10.54
C VAL A 36 0.54 -5.19 9.02
N LEU A 37 1.73 -5.25 8.41
CA LEU A 37 1.88 -5.43 6.95
C LEU A 37 1.31 -6.75 6.44
N TRP A 38 1.36 -7.81 7.24
CA TRP A 38 0.88 -9.14 6.87
C TRP A 38 -0.59 -9.13 6.45
N TYR A 39 -1.44 -8.36 7.14
CA TYR A 39 -2.88 -8.34 6.88
C TYR A 39 -3.22 -7.85 5.47
N SER A 40 -2.57 -6.78 5.01
CA SER A 40 -2.76 -6.29 3.65
C SER A 40 -2.19 -7.26 2.61
N LEU A 41 -1.00 -7.82 2.87
CA LEU A 41 -0.40 -8.79 1.98
C LEU A 41 -1.27 -10.06 1.86
N ALA A 42 -1.88 -10.52 2.94
CA ALA A 42 -2.75 -11.71 2.93
C ALA A 42 -4.02 -11.49 2.07
N VAL A 43 -4.58 -10.29 2.06
CA VAL A 43 -5.71 -9.95 1.18
C VAL A 43 -5.25 -9.90 -0.28
N LEU A 44 -4.15 -9.22 -0.58
CA LEU A 44 -3.61 -9.11 -1.94
C LEU A 44 -3.19 -10.47 -2.50
N GLU A 45 -2.58 -11.34 -1.68
CA GLU A 45 -2.19 -12.69 -2.08
C GLU A 45 -3.39 -13.54 -2.50
N LYS A 46 -4.51 -13.45 -1.78
CA LYS A 46 -5.72 -14.25 -2.04
C LYS A 46 -6.58 -13.69 -3.16
N SER A 47 -6.49 -12.40 -3.44
CA SER A 47 -7.36 -11.74 -4.41
C SER A 47 -7.07 -12.19 -5.83
N SER A 48 -8.09 -12.58 -6.57
CA SER A 48 -7.99 -12.85 -8.01
C SER A 48 -7.83 -11.58 -8.86
N ARG A 49 -7.97 -10.40 -8.25
CA ARG A 49 -7.83 -9.08 -8.91
C ARG A 49 -6.39 -8.58 -8.94
N ILE A 50 -5.48 -9.26 -8.25
CA ILE A 50 -4.07 -8.88 -8.18
C ILE A 50 -3.23 -10.03 -8.72
N ASP A 51 -2.40 -9.74 -9.70
CA ASP A 51 -1.53 -10.73 -10.35
C ASP A 51 -0.17 -10.83 -9.66
N GLU A 52 0.39 -9.69 -9.26
CA GLU A 52 1.69 -9.65 -8.57
C GLU A 52 1.75 -8.50 -7.55
N ILE A 53 2.70 -8.61 -6.63
CA ILE A 53 2.96 -7.64 -5.59
C ILE A 53 4.42 -7.18 -5.68
N ILE A 54 4.64 -5.87 -5.70
CA ILE A 54 5.94 -5.24 -5.50
C ILE A 54 5.98 -4.69 -4.07
N LEU A 55 6.81 -5.25 -3.23
CA LEU A 55 6.99 -4.79 -1.85
C LEU A 55 8.12 -3.77 -1.78
N VAL A 56 7.78 -2.52 -1.45
CA VAL A 56 8.75 -1.42 -1.33
C VAL A 56 9.09 -1.21 0.14
N CYS A 57 10.27 -1.66 0.55
CA CYS A 57 10.75 -1.61 1.92
C CYS A 57 11.65 -0.40 2.21
N GLY A 58 12.08 -0.26 3.45
CA GLY A 58 13.09 0.73 3.84
C GLY A 58 14.49 0.37 3.33
N LYS A 59 15.37 1.37 3.29
CA LYS A 59 16.75 1.18 2.88
C LYS A 59 17.44 0.10 3.73
N GLY A 60 18.07 -0.87 3.09
CA GLY A 60 18.77 -2.00 3.73
C GLY A 60 17.86 -3.10 4.29
N GLU A 61 16.53 -3.05 4.06
CA GLU A 61 15.57 -4.00 4.63
C GLU A 61 15.13 -5.10 3.63
N GLN A 62 15.61 -5.08 2.39
CA GLN A 62 15.17 -6.00 1.35
C GLN A 62 15.30 -7.47 1.75
N GLN A 63 16.46 -7.86 2.25
CA GLN A 63 16.72 -9.24 2.66
C GLN A 63 15.82 -9.66 3.82
N GLN A 64 15.64 -8.79 4.82
CA GLN A 64 14.76 -9.05 5.96
C GLN A 64 13.29 -9.19 5.52
N CYS A 65 12.81 -8.28 4.65
CA CYS A 65 11.45 -8.34 4.11
C CYS A 65 11.23 -9.62 3.31
N ARG A 66 12.19 -10.01 2.46
CA ARG A 66 12.09 -11.24 1.68
C ARG A 66 12.03 -12.46 2.59
N ALA A 67 12.97 -12.58 3.53
CA ALA A 67 13.01 -13.70 4.47
C ALA A 67 11.73 -13.83 5.29
N LEU A 68 11.14 -12.70 5.72
CA LEU A 68 9.93 -12.72 6.53
C LEU A 68 8.68 -12.99 5.69
N PHE A 69 8.44 -12.21 4.62
CA PHE A 69 7.16 -12.25 3.92
C PHE A 69 7.12 -13.30 2.80
N VAL A 70 8.23 -13.55 2.12
CA VAL A 70 8.29 -14.57 1.08
C VAL A 70 8.62 -15.94 1.67
N ASP A 71 9.74 -16.04 2.39
CA ASP A 71 10.26 -17.36 2.80
C ASP A 71 9.52 -17.91 4.02
N THR A 72 9.15 -17.06 5.01
CA THR A 72 8.47 -17.52 6.25
C THR A 72 6.96 -17.53 6.10
N TYR A 73 6.34 -16.46 5.61
CA TYR A 73 4.87 -16.40 5.49
C TYR A 73 4.34 -16.92 4.16
N GLY A 74 5.20 -17.19 3.17
CA GLY A 74 4.82 -17.84 1.91
C GLY A 74 3.97 -16.99 0.98
N PHE A 75 4.17 -15.68 0.94
CA PHE A 75 3.50 -14.82 -0.04
C PHE A 75 4.15 -14.97 -1.41
N HIS A 76 3.53 -15.75 -2.29
CA HIS A 76 4.04 -16.14 -3.60
C HIS A 76 3.86 -15.05 -4.67
N LYS A 77 2.86 -14.17 -4.52
CA LYS A 77 2.65 -13.05 -5.44
C LYS A 77 3.66 -11.91 -5.27
N ILE A 78 4.48 -11.92 -4.21
CA ILE A 78 5.57 -10.95 -4.07
C ILE A 78 6.66 -11.27 -5.11
N ALA A 79 6.54 -10.67 -6.29
CA ALA A 79 7.49 -10.84 -7.39
C ALA A 79 8.81 -10.11 -7.14
N CYS A 80 8.77 -8.96 -6.47
CA CYS A 80 9.94 -8.14 -6.21
C CYS A 80 9.86 -7.47 -4.83
N VAL A 81 11.01 -7.42 -4.15
CA VAL A 81 11.22 -6.58 -2.97
C VAL A 81 12.28 -5.54 -3.32
N THR A 82 11.93 -4.26 -3.27
CA THR A 82 12.81 -3.15 -3.63
C THR A 82 12.88 -2.11 -2.52
N GLU A 83 13.94 -1.29 -2.53
CA GLU A 83 14.09 -0.19 -1.58
C GLU A 83 13.28 1.03 -2.02
N GLY A 84 12.62 1.66 -1.07
CA GLY A 84 11.99 2.96 -1.28
C GLY A 84 12.99 4.11 -1.22
N GLY A 85 12.52 5.28 -1.62
CA GLY A 85 13.29 6.52 -1.53
C GLY A 85 13.01 7.30 -0.25
N LYS A 86 13.55 8.52 -0.21
CA LYS A 86 13.45 9.42 0.96
C LYS A 86 12.00 9.81 1.27
N GLU A 87 11.21 10.07 0.25
CA GLU A 87 9.81 10.50 0.37
C GLU A 87 8.87 9.42 -0.17
N ARG A 88 7.57 9.53 0.16
CA ARG A 88 6.55 8.58 -0.29
C ARG A 88 6.51 8.45 -1.82
N TYR A 89 6.54 9.55 -2.53
CA TYR A 89 6.48 9.54 -3.99
C TYR A 89 7.74 8.93 -4.63
N HIS A 90 8.92 9.03 -4.01
CA HIS A 90 10.10 8.31 -4.45
C HIS A 90 9.92 6.80 -4.30
N SER A 91 9.32 6.36 -3.20
CA SER A 91 9.02 4.94 -2.98
C SER A 91 8.00 4.40 -3.97
N VAL A 92 6.98 5.20 -4.32
CA VAL A 92 6.04 4.87 -5.41
C VAL A 92 6.77 4.72 -6.73
N TYR A 93 7.68 5.65 -7.04
CA TYR A 93 8.45 5.60 -8.29
C TYR A 93 9.36 4.37 -8.39
N GLU A 94 10.04 3.99 -7.30
CA GLU A 94 10.83 2.75 -7.27
C GLU A 94 9.94 1.51 -7.46
N GLY A 95 8.76 1.50 -6.85
CA GLY A 95 7.77 0.45 -7.07
C GLY A 95 7.28 0.37 -8.51
N LEU A 96 7.00 1.51 -9.15
CA LEU A 96 6.59 1.57 -10.56
C LEU A 96 7.69 1.05 -11.51
N LYS A 97 8.95 1.38 -11.26
CA LYS A 97 10.07 0.83 -12.04
C LYS A 97 10.18 -0.69 -11.91
N ALA A 98 9.87 -1.23 -10.73
CA ALA A 98 9.95 -2.66 -10.47
C ALA A 98 8.72 -3.44 -10.99
N ALA A 99 7.58 -2.79 -11.18
CA ALA A 99 6.34 -3.41 -11.65
C ALA A 99 6.39 -3.86 -13.12
N GLY A 100 7.31 -3.26 -13.93
CA GLY A 100 7.39 -3.58 -15.35
C GLY A 100 6.10 -3.28 -16.12
N ASP A 101 5.80 -4.11 -17.11
CA ASP A 101 4.60 -3.95 -17.94
C ASP A 101 3.37 -4.49 -17.20
N CYS A 102 2.44 -3.61 -16.87
CA CYS A 102 1.13 -3.93 -16.30
C CYS A 102 0.11 -2.91 -16.79
N ASP A 103 -1.17 -3.30 -16.82
CA ASP A 103 -2.25 -2.42 -17.26
C ASP A 103 -2.69 -1.47 -16.15
N TYR A 104 -2.71 -1.97 -14.91
CA TYR A 104 -3.10 -1.21 -13.73
C TYR A 104 -2.12 -1.39 -12.57
N VAL A 105 -1.97 -0.32 -11.80
CA VAL A 105 -1.24 -0.36 -10.52
C VAL A 105 -2.16 0.01 -9.36
N LEU A 106 -2.12 -0.79 -8.29
CA LEU A 106 -2.71 -0.48 -6.99
C LEU A 106 -1.59 -0.02 -6.05
N ILE A 107 -1.64 1.21 -5.56
CA ILE A 107 -0.67 1.72 -4.59
C ILE A 107 -1.29 1.65 -3.19
N HIS A 108 -0.68 0.85 -2.30
CA HIS A 108 -1.18 0.62 -0.95
C HIS A 108 -0.14 0.97 0.11
N ASP A 109 -0.57 1.68 1.16
CA ASP A 109 0.27 1.95 2.32
C ASP A 109 0.29 0.71 3.24
N GLY A 110 1.40 0.00 3.34
CA GLY A 110 1.54 -1.26 4.09
C GLY A 110 1.30 -1.17 5.61
N ALA A 111 1.18 0.04 6.15
CA ALA A 111 0.78 0.27 7.53
C ALA A 111 -0.75 0.43 7.72
N ARG A 112 -1.56 0.13 6.71
CA ARG A 112 -3.03 0.16 6.75
C ARG A 112 -3.58 -1.26 6.64
N PRO A 113 -3.87 -1.94 7.75
CA PRO A 113 -4.21 -3.38 7.74
C PRO A 113 -5.64 -3.71 7.30
N PHE A 114 -6.51 -2.71 7.12
CA PHE A 114 -7.95 -2.92 6.90
C PHE A 114 -8.34 -2.91 5.41
N LEU A 115 -7.45 -3.35 4.52
CA LEU A 115 -7.79 -3.67 3.14
C LEU A 115 -8.69 -4.91 3.14
N ASP A 116 -9.71 -4.94 2.28
CA ASP A 116 -10.57 -6.09 2.08
C ASP A 116 -10.85 -6.36 0.58
N GLU A 117 -11.35 -7.56 0.28
CA GLU A 117 -11.66 -7.98 -1.09
C GLU A 117 -12.78 -7.12 -1.71
N ALA A 118 -13.73 -6.64 -0.91
CA ALA A 118 -14.79 -5.77 -1.42
C ALA A 118 -14.26 -4.42 -1.89
N MET A 119 -13.22 -3.88 -1.23
CA MET A 119 -12.53 -2.68 -1.70
C MET A 119 -11.81 -2.95 -3.01
N LEU A 120 -11.09 -4.06 -3.15
CA LEU A 120 -10.38 -4.44 -4.37
C LEU A 120 -11.35 -4.62 -5.54
N THR A 121 -12.49 -5.27 -5.30
CA THR A 121 -13.53 -5.44 -6.31
C THR A 121 -14.07 -4.10 -6.79
N ARG A 122 -14.45 -3.19 -5.88
CA ARG A 122 -14.95 -1.85 -6.26
C ARG A 122 -13.91 -1.04 -7.05
N LEU A 123 -12.63 -1.14 -6.68
CA LEU A 123 -11.55 -0.48 -7.43
C LEU A 123 -11.42 -1.07 -8.83
N ALA A 124 -11.37 -2.40 -8.96
CA ALA A 124 -11.25 -3.08 -10.24
C ALA A 124 -12.43 -2.76 -11.18
N ASP A 125 -13.64 -2.68 -10.66
CA ASP A 125 -14.84 -2.34 -11.43
C ASP A 125 -14.88 -0.85 -11.86
N ALA A 126 -14.26 0.04 -11.08
CA ALA A 126 -14.20 1.46 -11.38
C ALA A 126 -13.10 1.84 -12.40
N LEU A 127 -11.99 1.12 -12.40
CA LEU A 127 -10.81 1.45 -13.22
C LEU A 127 -11.08 1.55 -14.73
N PRO A 128 -11.81 0.63 -15.37
CA PRO A 128 -12.11 0.72 -16.81
C PRO A 128 -12.94 1.95 -17.20
N VAL A 129 -13.71 2.50 -16.25
CA VAL A 129 -14.58 3.66 -16.47
C VAL A 129 -13.82 4.98 -16.23
N TRP A 130 -13.05 5.04 -15.16
CA TRP A 130 -12.48 6.30 -14.66
C TRP A 130 -10.96 6.42 -14.86
N ASN A 131 -10.27 5.36 -15.28
CA ASN A 131 -8.81 5.26 -15.45
C ASN A 131 -7.99 5.50 -14.18
N ALA A 132 -8.53 6.18 -13.17
CA ALA A 132 -7.92 6.39 -11.86
C ALA A 132 -9.00 6.52 -10.79
N CYS A 133 -8.79 5.88 -9.65
CA CYS A 133 -9.70 5.93 -8.52
C CYS A 133 -8.96 5.81 -7.19
N VAL A 134 -9.59 6.26 -6.13
CA VAL A 134 -9.05 6.20 -4.77
C VAL A 134 -10.15 5.76 -3.80
N VAL A 135 -9.76 4.93 -2.82
CA VAL A 135 -10.66 4.57 -1.73
C VAL A 135 -10.72 5.72 -0.73
N GLY A 136 -11.92 6.19 -0.45
CA GLY A 136 -12.18 7.23 0.53
C GLY A 136 -13.36 6.88 1.42
N MET A 137 -13.42 7.52 2.58
CA MET A 137 -14.61 7.49 3.45
C MET A 137 -15.22 8.89 3.52
N PRO A 138 -16.55 9.00 3.62
CA PRO A 138 -17.18 10.27 3.94
C PRO A 138 -16.60 10.83 5.25
N VAL A 139 -16.34 12.14 5.25
CA VAL A 139 -15.85 12.82 6.44
C VAL A 139 -16.94 12.80 7.50
N LYS A 140 -16.63 12.30 8.70
CA LYS A 140 -17.54 12.28 9.84
C LYS A 140 -17.40 13.51 10.75
N ASP A 141 -16.23 14.15 10.72
CA ASP A 141 -15.93 15.32 11.51
C ASP A 141 -16.40 16.59 10.82
N THR A 142 -16.73 17.64 11.61
CA THR A 142 -17.01 18.95 11.07
C THR A 142 -15.73 19.58 10.55
N ILE A 143 -15.63 19.77 9.23
CA ILE A 143 -14.52 20.51 8.61
C ILE A 143 -14.84 21.99 8.67
N LYS A 144 -13.89 22.78 9.17
CA LYS A 144 -13.95 24.24 9.20
C LYS A 144 -12.76 24.80 8.41
N ILE A 145 -13.03 25.83 7.62
CA ILE A 145 -12.00 26.60 6.94
C ILE A 145 -11.59 27.74 7.87
N ALA A 146 -10.33 27.81 8.24
CA ALA A 146 -9.79 28.89 9.03
C ALA A 146 -9.08 29.91 8.13
N ASN A 147 -9.21 31.19 8.47
CA ASN A 147 -8.39 32.24 7.88
C ASN A 147 -6.93 32.03 8.35
N PRO A 148 -5.95 31.89 7.46
CA PRO A 148 -4.56 31.62 7.85
C PRO A 148 -3.91 32.74 8.67
N ASP A 149 -4.35 34.02 8.48
CA ASP A 149 -3.76 35.18 9.15
C ASP A 149 -4.33 35.42 10.55
N THR A 150 -5.63 35.14 10.73
CA THR A 150 -6.33 35.43 11.99
C THR A 150 -6.61 34.18 12.83
N GLY A 151 -6.51 32.98 12.25
CA GLY A 151 -6.93 31.74 12.90
C GLY A 151 -8.44 31.59 13.12
N CYS A 152 -9.24 32.58 12.72
CA CYS A 152 -10.68 32.56 12.89
C CYS A 152 -11.36 31.65 11.85
N VAL A 153 -12.41 30.96 12.27
CA VAL A 153 -13.24 30.16 11.36
C VAL A 153 -13.98 31.08 10.40
N GLN A 154 -13.87 30.79 9.13
CA GLN A 154 -14.69 31.43 8.09
C GLN A 154 -16.07 30.75 8.09
N ALA A 155 -17.13 31.53 8.01
CA ALA A 155 -18.49 31.04 7.99
C ALA A 155 -18.80 30.30 6.68
#